data_306891c54845839603f6799c82fde9c5
#
_entry.id   306891c54845839603f6799c82fde9c5
#
_cell.length_a   1.000
_cell.length_b   1.000
_cell.length_c   1.000
_cell.angle_alpha   90.00
_cell.angle_beta   90.00
_cell.angle_gamma   90.00
#
_symmetry.space_group_name_H-M   'P 1'
#
loop_
_entity.id
_entity.type
_entity.pdbx_description
1 polymer ?
#
loop_
_entity_poly.entity_id
_entity_poly.type
_entity_poly.pdbx_seq_one_letter_code
_entity_poly.pdbx_strand_id
1 'polypeptide(L)'
;MKRMFAISNRALLAALTLALAASLVFAQQAPSPKGVVIKGKTPVNQEALKVTLPKAFETKLGNGLQVIVLENHKLPTFTMQMVVLSGGLNDPANQPATAQYTATMLREGTKTRTSKQIAEAVESLGASLNASSGLSSPISTVSAGGLTENFDQIMELFADVILNPSFPADDFNKLKTRAFAQLRFQRSQPGFLANEMFSKVMYGAHPASRVAPEPAQIQSLTPEMLKQFHAARYKPNNAIFAIVGDVKPAEVVAKLEKTFGSWQRGDVAPLDLPKVPETGSSKIYLIDRPGSEQTNLILGNLAIERNDPDYYALDAMNQVLGGGASSRLFLNLREDKGYTYGAYSDFTAAKYRGAFRATTEVQTDVTKGSMDELIYEFKRIRDEKTPADEFDRAKRTIVGSFALQLESPQSLLGNIVTQKIYNLPADYWDTYPQKIAAVTADDVQRIARKYLDLTKLQIVAVGDAKRIAGAMKQFGTVELYDTEGKPIKSPTPTASSSNSGASGGTASLASLAGLWNLTVNSPDGQVMLKLEIKPKGSEIGGALDTPFGQFPVIGGTVNGNDVKLQVKATREGEQIEVGIAGKLDGETMKGQITSSAFPTVDFTAKKER
;
A
#
# COMPACT_ATOMS: atom_id res chain seq x y z
N MET A 1 9.14 -70.79 24.65
CA MET A 1 8.86 -69.37 25.10
C MET A 1 9.20 -68.25 24.10
N LYS A 2 10.23 -68.34 23.25
CA LYS A 2 10.58 -67.22 22.29
C LYS A 2 9.58 -67.00 21.11
N ARG A 3 8.75 -67.97 20.72
CA ARG A 3 7.78 -67.83 19.62
C ARG A 3 6.44 -67.21 20.07
N MET A 4 6.05 -67.30 21.33
CA MET A 4 4.82 -66.67 21.82
C MET A 4 4.92 -65.15 22.02
N PHE A 5 6.13 -64.65 22.37
CA PHE A 5 6.36 -63.20 22.52
C PHE A 5 6.39 -62.42 21.18
N ALA A 6 6.78 -63.07 20.07
CA ALA A 6 6.83 -62.42 18.75
C ALA A 6 5.45 -62.25 18.10
N ILE A 7 4.46 -63.09 18.44
CA ILE A 7 3.08 -62.99 17.94
C ILE A 7 2.34 -61.89 18.70
N SER A 8 2.58 -61.75 20.01
CA SER A 8 1.95 -60.69 20.83
C SER A 8 2.38 -59.29 20.37
N ASN A 9 3.66 -59.05 20.06
CA ASN A 9 4.13 -57.74 19.64
C ASN A 9 3.65 -57.35 18.23
N ARG A 10 3.45 -58.31 17.32
CA ARG A 10 2.89 -58.02 15.99
C ARG A 10 1.40 -57.73 16.04
N ALA A 11 0.65 -58.37 16.91
CA ALA A 11 -0.77 -58.07 17.15
C ALA A 11 -0.95 -56.72 17.83
N LEU A 12 -0.07 -56.33 18.76
CA LEU A 12 -0.09 -55.02 19.41
C LEU A 12 0.27 -53.89 18.43
N LEU A 13 1.26 -54.08 17.55
CA LEU A 13 1.59 -53.09 16.50
C LEU A 13 0.47 -52.95 15.48
N ALA A 14 -0.18 -54.04 15.07
CA ALA A 14 -1.31 -53.99 14.15
C ALA A 14 -2.54 -53.29 14.78
N ALA A 15 -2.78 -53.51 16.08
CA ALA A 15 -3.84 -52.81 16.80
C ALA A 15 -3.56 -51.31 16.97
N LEU A 16 -2.28 -50.93 17.22
CA LEU A 16 -1.89 -49.51 17.30
C LEU A 16 -1.98 -48.78 15.95
N THR A 17 -1.59 -49.43 14.86
CA THR A 17 -1.73 -48.86 13.51
C THR A 17 -3.18 -48.75 13.07
N LEU A 18 -4.05 -49.70 13.43
CA LEU A 18 -5.49 -49.59 13.18
C LEU A 18 -6.14 -48.46 14.02
N ALA A 19 -5.73 -48.29 15.26
CA ALA A 19 -6.22 -47.20 16.12
C ALA A 19 -5.76 -45.82 15.64
N LEU A 20 -4.52 -45.69 15.13
CA LEU A 20 -4.03 -44.45 14.51
C LEU A 20 -4.74 -44.14 13.17
N ALA A 21 -5.02 -45.17 12.35
CA ALA A 21 -5.77 -44.99 11.10
C ALA A 21 -7.23 -44.59 11.36
N ALA A 22 -7.85 -45.15 12.38
CA ALA A 22 -9.22 -44.78 12.80
C ALA A 22 -9.31 -43.35 13.33
N SER A 23 -8.29 -42.87 14.07
CA SER A 23 -8.26 -41.48 14.56
C SER A 23 -8.04 -40.44 13.43
N LEU A 24 -7.32 -40.79 12.36
CA LEU A 24 -7.15 -39.93 11.19
C LEU A 24 -8.42 -39.82 10.34
N VAL A 25 -9.26 -40.86 10.29
CA VAL A 25 -10.54 -40.84 9.58
C VAL A 25 -11.59 -40.00 10.33
N PHE A 26 -11.55 -39.95 11.66
CA PHE A 26 -12.45 -39.09 12.44
C PHE A 26 -12.05 -37.60 12.42
N ALA A 27 -10.80 -37.27 12.11
CA ALA A 27 -10.34 -35.89 12.05
C ALA A 27 -10.68 -35.18 10.71
N GLN A 28 -11.18 -35.89 9.70
CA GLN A 28 -11.51 -35.34 8.37
C GLN A 28 -13.01 -35.20 8.09
N GLN A 29 -13.89 -35.62 8.98
CA GLN A 29 -15.32 -35.30 8.83
C GLN A 29 -15.60 -33.98 9.50
N ALA A 30 -15.66 -32.89 8.70
CA ALA A 30 -16.36 -31.70 9.11
C ALA A 30 -17.76 -32.10 9.63
N PRO A 31 -18.24 -31.52 10.75
CA PRO A 31 -19.56 -31.87 11.28
C PRO A 31 -20.59 -31.69 10.17
N SER A 32 -21.22 -32.81 9.78
CA SER A 32 -22.33 -32.78 8.84
C SER A 32 -23.38 -31.80 9.37
N PRO A 33 -23.92 -30.89 8.53
CA PRO A 33 -24.98 -29.96 8.96
C PRO A 33 -26.32 -30.68 9.25
N LYS A 34 -26.35 -31.99 9.30
CA LYS A 34 -27.54 -32.77 9.71
C LYS A 34 -27.81 -32.56 11.21
N GLY A 35 -28.69 -31.62 11.49
CA GLY A 35 -29.11 -31.27 12.84
C GLY A 35 -29.14 -29.76 13.13
N VAL A 36 -28.56 -28.94 12.26
CA VAL A 36 -28.74 -27.49 12.37
C VAL A 36 -30.12 -27.16 11.80
N VAL A 37 -31.08 -26.93 12.67
CA VAL A 37 -32.38 -26.35 12.28
C VAL A 37 -32.11 -24.91 11.90
N ILE A 38 -32.02 -24.63 10.59
CA ILE A 38 -32.02 -23.26 10.08
C ILE A 38 -33.40 -22.68 10.39
N LYS A 39 -33.53 -21.99 11.52
CA LYS A 39 -34.72 -21.26 11.90
C LYS A 39 -34.88 -20.03 10.99
N GLY A 40 -35.40 -20.25 9.78
CA GLY A 40 -35.77 -19.19 8.86
C GLY A 40 -34.59 -18.35 8.32
N LYS A 41 -34.89 -17.47 7.39
CA LYS A 41 -33.99 -16.38 7.00
C LYS A 41 -33.95 -15.36 8.13
N THR A 42 -32.76 -14.85 8.47
CA THR A 42 -32.63 -13.72 9.39
C THR A 42 -33.63 -12.62 8.99
N PRO A 43 -34.45 -12.09 9.90
CA PRO A 43 -35.38 -11.01 9.59
C PRO A 43 -34.57 -9.85 8.99
N VAL A 44 -34.85 -9.51 7.75
CA VAL A 44 -34.21 -8.37 7.09
C VAL A 44 -35.17 -7.20 7.21
N ASN A 45 -34.77 -6.16 7.93
CA ASN A 45 -35.51 -4.91 7.90
C ASN A 45 -35.45 -4.34 6.48
N GLN A 46 -36.62 -4.15 5.87
CA GLN A 46 -36.75 -3.60 4.52
C GLN A 46 -36.87 -2.07 4.52
N GLU A 47 -37.03 -1.46 5.70
CA GLU A 47 -37.09 0.00 5.79
C GLU A 47 -35.71 0.60 5.48
N ALA A 48 -35.71 1.64 4.65
CA ALA A 48 -34.48 2.39 4.39
C ALA A 48 -34.00 3.02 5.69
N LEU A 49 -32.75 2.80 6.04
CA LEU A 49 -32.13 3.38 7.22
C LEU A 49 -32.22 4.92 7.12
N LYS A 50 -32.90 5.54 8.07
CA LYS A 50 -32.90 6.98 8.24
C LYS A 50 -31.72 7.38 9.09
N VAL A 51 -30.77 8.07 8.51
CA VAL A 51 -29.63 8.61 9.20
C VAL A 51 -29.79 10.13 9.26
N THR A 52 -29.63 10.69 10.45
CA THR A 52 -29.50 12.14 10.62
C THR A 52 -28.15 12.40 11.28
N LEU A 53 -27.25 13.08 10.58
CA LEU A 53 -25.96 13.42 11.15
C LEU A 53 -26.12 14.46 12.27
N PRO A 54 -25.33 14.35 13.36
CA PRO A 54 -25.23 15.41 14.33
C PRO A 54 -24.77 16.70 13.64
N LYS A 55 -25.48 17.80 13.92
CA LYS A 55 -25.16 19.10 13.34
C LYS A 55 -23.89 19.64 13.98
N ALA A 56 -22.85 19.82 13.18
CA ALA A 56 -21.67 20.52 13.61
C ALA A 56 -21.96 22.03 13.76
N PHE A 57 -21.34 22.66 14.74
CA PHE A 57 -21.24 24.12 14.79
C PHE A 57 -20.23 24.57 13.73
N GLU A 58 -20.63 25.52 12.89
CA GLU A 58 -19.80 26.06 11.83
C GLU A 58 -19.71 27.59 11.96
N THR A 59 -18.48 28.10 11.83
CA THR A 59 -18.22 29.54 11.81
C THR A 59 -16.98 29.86 10.97
N LYS A 60 -16.66 31.16 10.89
CA LYS A 60 -15.47 31.62 10.19
C LYS A 60 -14.81 32.72 11.02
N LEU A 61 -13.50 32.61 11.30
CA LEU A 61 -12.76 33.64 11.98
C LEU A 61 -12.55 34.88 11.10
N GLY A 62 -12.23 36.01 11.73
CA GLY A 62 -12.00 37.27 11.03
C GLY A 62 -10.92 37.21 9.94
N ASN A 63 -9.91 36.35 10.12
CA ASN A 63 -8.86 36.09 9.14
C ASN A 63 -9.26 35.11 8.02
N GLY A 64 -10.47 34.58 8.05
CA GLY A 64 -11.01 33.72 6.99
C GLY A 64 -10.86 32.22 7.22
N LEU A 65 -10.30 31.77 8.34
CA LEU A 65 -10.24 30.36 8.72
C LEU A 65 -11.66 29.82 8.94
N GLN A 66 -12.05 28.78 8.21
CA GLN A 66 -13.30 28.06 8.45
C GLN A 66 -13.15 27.17 9.68
N VAL A 67 -14.14 27.14 10.56
CA VAL A 67 -14.13 26.37 11.81
C VAL A 67 -15.35 25.46 11.87
N ILE A 68 -15.11 24.19 12.14
CA ILE A 68 -16.14 23.15 12.30
C ILE A 68 -15.91 22.49 13.66
N VAL A 69 -16.92 22.53 14.53
CA VAL A 69 -16.87 21.89 15.86
C VAL A 69 -18.02 20.90 15.99
N LEU A 70 -17.68 19.65 16.28
CA LEU A 70 -18.64 18.59 16.56
C LEU A 70 -18.47 18.14 18.02
N GLU A 71 -19.46 18.47 18.85
CA GLU A 71 -19.43 18.09 20.27
C GLU A 71 -19.69 16.59 20.44
N ASN A 72 -18.86 15.93 21.24
CA ASN A 72 -19.04 14.54 21.65
C ASN A 72 -18.44 14.32 23.05
N HIS A 73 -19.29 14.32 24.06
CA HIS A 73 -18.90 14.24 25.48
C HIS A 73 -18.90 12.79 26.04
N LYS A 74 -18.85 11.76 25.16
CA LYS A 74 -18.83 10.35 25.59
C LYS A 74 -17.52 9.96 26.28
N LEU A 75 -16.41 10.52 25.84
CA LEU A 75 -15.07 10.31 26.39
C LEU A 75 -14.37 11.66 26.54
N PRO A 76 -13.50 11.84 27.56
CA PRO A 76 -12.75 13.09 27.76
C PRO A 76 -11.59 13.20 26.77
N THR A 77 -11.88 13.07 25.48
CA THR A 77 -10.89 13.11 24.39
C THR A 77 -11.35 14.02 23.27
N PHE A 78 -10.41 14.50 22.49
CA PHE A 78 -10.68 15.23 21.26
C PHE A 78 -9.75 14.80 20.13
N THR A 79 -10.19 15.03 18.91
CA THR A 79 -9.36 14.98 17.70
C THR A 79 -9.61 16.23 16.89
N MET A 80 -8.56 16.91 16.47
CA MET A 80 -8.62 18.11 15.63
C MET A 80 -7.75 17.95 14.38
N GLN A 81 -8.12 18.67 13.34
CA GLN A 81 -7.35 18.74 12.10
C GLN A 81 -7.40 20.12 11.46
N MET A 82 -6.28 20.54 10.91
CA MET A 82 -6.18 21.66 9.97
C MET A 82 -6.07 21.08 8.57
N VAL A 83 -7.06 21.30 7.74
CA VAL A 83 -7.08 20.89 6.35
C VAL A 83 -6.74 22.10 5.49
N VAL A 84 -5.56 22.11 4.91
CA VAL A 84 -5.15 23.13 3.93
C VAL A 84 -5.62 22.67 2.56
N LEU A 85 -6.38 23.50 1.85
CA LEU A 85 -6.96 23.20 0.54
C LEU A 85 -5.92 23.28 -0.59
N SER A 86 -4.76 22.76 -0.29
CA SER A 86 -3.62 22.61 -1.22
C SER A 86 -2.82 21.38 -0.84
N GLY A 87 -2.61 20.51 -1.80
CA GLY A 87 -1.87 19.25 -1.64
C GLY A 87 -0.98 18.99 -2.85
N GLY A 88 -0.60 17.73 -3.08
CA GLY A 88 0.29 17.36 -4.18
C GLY A 88 -0.23 17.68 -5.58
N LEU A 89 -1.55 17.84 -5.76
CA LEU A 89 -2.11 18.37 -7.02
C LEU A 89 -1.73 19.83 -7.29
N ASN A 90 -1.31 20.58 -6.26
CA ASN A 90 -0.83 21.97 -6.37
C ASN A 90 0.69 22.06 -6.52
N ASP A 91 1.40 20.92 -6.54
CA ASP A 91 2.84 20.92 -6.73
C ASP A 91 3.23 21.49 -8.11
N PRO A 92 4.27 22.31 -8.19
CA PRO A 92 4.83 22.68 -9.49
C PRO A 92 5.17 21.44 -10.32
N ALA A 93 4.96 21.51 -11.63
CA ALA A 93 5.15 20.36 -12.51
C ALA A 93 6.57 19.75 -12.44
N ASN A 94 7.57 20.59 -12.22
CA ASN A 94 8.98 20.21 -12.06
C ASN A 94 9.40 19.90 -10.61
N GLN A 95 8.51 20.04 -9.64
CA GLN A 95 8.78 19.85 -8.20
C GLN A 95 7.69 18.99 -7.53
N PRO A 96 7.39 17.80 -8.05
CA PRO A 96 6.41 16.91 -7.42
C PRO A 96 6.89 16.49 -6.03
N ALA A 97 5.93 16.18 -5.16
CA ALA A 97 6.13 15.86 -3.75
C ALA A 97 6.48 17.06 -2.84
N THR A 98 6.50 18.29 -3.35
CA THR A 98 6.73 19.49 -2.52
C THR A 98 5.71 19.58 -1.36
N ALA A 99 4.41 19.41 -1.65
CA ALA A 99 3.37 19.40 -0.62
C ALA A 99 3.58 18.27 0.41
N GLN A 100 3.92 17.08 -0.06
CA GLN A 100 4.16 15.91 0.79
C GLN A 100 5.32 16.16 1.76
N TYR A 101 6.47 16.60 1.24
CA TYR A 101 7.64 16.87 2.08
C TYR A 101 7.44 18.12 2.95
N THR A 102 6.70 19.12 2.48
CA THR A 102 6.32 20.27 3.33
C THR A 102 5.52 19.78 4.54
N ALA A 103 4.47 19.00 4.32
CA ALA A 103 3.67 18.47 5.42
C ALA A 103 4.50 17.61 6.38
N THR A 104 5.31 16.69 5.86
CA THR A 104 6.16 15.82 6.70
C THR A 104 7.13 16.64 7.54
N MET A 105 7.74 17.67 6.98
CA MET A 105 8.73 18.50 7.65
C MET A 105 8.16 19.48 8.71
N LEU A 106 6.84 19.69 8.76
CA LEU A 106 6.22 20.51 9.81
C LEU A 106 6.54 20.02 11.23
N ARG A 107 6.74 18.72 11.39
CA ARG A 107 7.05 18.08 12.67
C ARG A 107 8.55 17.96 12.96
N GLU A 108 9.40 18.24 12.00
CA GLU A 108 10.85 18.07 12.14
C GLU A 108 11.53 19.31 12.76
N GLY A 109 10.76 20.33 13.10
CA GLY A 109 11.22 21.50 13.87
C GLY A 109 10.42 22.76 13.61
N THR A 110 10.34 23.59 14.64
CA THR A 110 9.75 24.92 14.58
C THR A 110 10.82 25.98 14.90
N LYS A 111 10.43 27.25 14.94
CA LYS A 111 11.33 28.33 15.39
C LYS A 111 11.77 28.18 16.86
N THR A 112 11.00 27.46 17.65
CA THR A 112 11.19 27.35 19.12
C THR A 112 11.47 25.93 19.59
N ARG A 113 11.22 24.91 18.77
CA ARG A 113 11.36 23.50 19.17
C ARG A 113 12.09 22.70 18.10
N THR A 114 12.98 21.81 18.52
CA THR A 114 13.59 20.79 17.67
C THR A 114 12.63 19.62 17.44
N SER A 115 12.89 18.76 16.44
CA SER A 115 12.13 17.52 16.19
C SER A 115 12.02 16.64 17.44
N LYS A 116 13.13 16.48 18.18
CA LYS A 116 13.16 15.74 19.45
C LYS A 116 12.23 16.35 20.50
N GLN A 117 12.28 17.67 20.70
CA GLN A 117 11.41 18.35 21.68
C GLN A 117 9.93 18.27 21.31
N ILE A 118 9.60 18.28 20.01
CA ILE A 118 8.23 18.06 19.53
C ILE A 118 7.77 16.63 19.88
N ALA A 119 8.61 15.62 19.59
CA ALA A 119 8.29 14.23 19.90
C ALA A 119 8.11 14.01 21.41
N GLU A 120 9.03 14.50 22.24
CA GLU A 120 8.95 14.42 23.71
C GLU A 120 7.70 15.11 24.26
N ALA A 121 7.31 16.26 23.71
CA ALA A 121 6.09 16.96 24.10
C ALA A 121 4.82 16.15 23.75
N VAL A 122 4.77 15.56 22.54
CA VAL A 122 3.66 14.68 22.12
C VAL A 122 3.54 13.47 23.04
N GLU A 123 4.65 12.79 23.31
CA GLU A 123 4.69 11.61 24.18
C GLU A 123 4.28 11.93 25.63
N SER A 124 4.81 13.02 26.20
CA SER A 124 4.52 13.41 27.58
C SER A 124 3.05 13.78 27.81
N LEU A 125 2.36 14.26 26.77
CA LEU A 125 0.93 14.60 26.81
C LEU A 125 0.02 13.41 26.48
N GLY A 126 0.56 12.22 26.16
CA GLY A 126 -0.20 11.11 25.65
C GLY A 126 -0.98 11.48 24.38
N ALA A 127 -0.43 12.38 23.58
CA ALA A 127 -1.08 12.96 22.43
C ALA A 127 -0.66 12.29 21.12
N SER A 128 -1.40 12.58 20.06
CA SER A 128 -0.98 12.33 18.69
C SER A 128 -0.81 13.64 17.93
N LEU A 129 0.21 13.70 17.06
CA LEU A 129 0.42 14.81 16.13
C LEU A 129 0.93 14.26 14.81
N ASN A 130 0.18 14.46 13.71
CA ASN A 130 0.55 13.98 12.39
C ASN A 130 0.37 15.08 11.36
N ALA A 131 1.20 15.04 10.30
CA ALA A 131 1.08 15.94 9.17
C ALA A 131 1.36 15.15 7.88
N SER A 132 0.50 15.28 6.88
CA SER A 132 0.59 14.52 5.64
C SER A 132 -0.03 15.25 4.46
N SER A 133 0.46 14.90 3.26
CA SER A 133 -0.15 15.25 1.99
C SER A 133 0.13 14.13 0.99
N GLY A 134 -0.88 13.74 0.21
CA GLY A 134 -0.69 12.77 -0.88
C GLY A 134 -0.25 13.46 -2.17
N LEU A 135 0.49 12.76 -3.02
CA LEU A 135 0.96 13.27 -4.33
C LEU A 135 -0.17 13.66 -5.27
N SER A 136 -1.28 12.93 -5.21
CA SER A 136 -2.50 13.19 -6.01
C SER A 136 -3.63 13.78 -5.15
N SER A 137 -3.31 14.30 -3.97
CA SER A 137 -4.28 14.91 -3.04
C SER A 137 -4.52 16.38 -3.34
N PRO A 138 -5.77 16.87 -3.28
CA PRO A 138 -6.07 18.29 -3.34
C PRO A 138 -5.82 19.02 -2.00
N ILE A 139 -5.45 18.30 -0.95
CA ILE A 139 -5.31 18.83 0.41
C ILE A 139 -4.02 18.36 1.08
N SER A 140 -3.57 19.14 2.07
CA SER A 140 -2.63 18.74 3.11
C SER A 140 -3.35 18.78 4.46
N THR A 141 -3.05 17.83 5.35
CA THR A 141 -3.71 17.73 6.65
C THR A 141 -2.68 17.69 7.76
N VAL A 142 -2.89 18.51 8.79
CA VAL A 142 -2.23 18.39 10.09
C VAL A 142 -3.28 17.96 11.09
N SER A 143 -3.07 16.90 11.84
CA SER A 143 -4.01 16.39 12.84
C SER A 143 -3.34 16.20 14.18
N ALA A 144 -4.10 16.45 15.24
CA ALA A 144 -3.68 16.19 16.61
C ALA A 144 -4.87 15.70 17.45
N GLY A 145 -4.58 14.97 18.51
CA GLY A 145 -5.61 14.50 19.44
C GLY A 145 -5.01 14.05 20.75
N GLY A 146 -5.85 13.97 21.78
CA GLY A 146 -5.45 13.55 23.10
C GLY A 146 -6.57 13.73 24.12
N LEU A 147 -6.21 13.74 25.41
CA LEU A 147 -7.15 14.00 26.50
C LEU A 147 -7.53 15.49 26.56
N THR A 148 -8.79 15.77 26.90
CA THR A 148 -9.33 17.14 26.95
C THR A 148 -8.60 18.01 27.99
N GLU A 149 -8.10 17.44 29.08
CA GLU A 149 -7.30 18.15 30.08
C GLU A 149 -6.00 18.76 29.51
N ASN A 150 -5.44 18.15 28.45
CA ASN A 150 -4.22 18.59 27.78
C ASN A 150 -4.51 19.44 26.52
N PHE A 151 -5.76 19.86 26.31
CA PHE A 151 -6.19 20.54 25.10
C PHE A 151 -5.35 21.78 24.78
N ASP A 152 -5.05 22.61 25.78
CA ASP A 152 -4.32 23.85 25.57
C ASP A 152 -2.88 23.63 25.13
N GLN A 153 -2.18 22.67 25.75
CA GLN A 153 -0.79 22.34 25.39
C GLN A 153 -0.71 21.68 24.01
N ILE A 154 -1.67 20.80 23.70
CA ILE A 154 -1.73 20.14 22.38
C ILE A 154 -2.08 21.18 21.30
N MET A 155 -2.99 22.11 21.55
CA MET A 155 -3.33 23.21 20.64
C MET A 155 -2.14 24.13 20.38
N GLU A 156 -1.36 24.47 21.42
CA GLU A 156 -0.14 25.28 21.26
C GLU A 156 0.88 24.57 20.35
N LEU A 157 1.14 23.30 20.61
CA LEU A 157 2.06 22.50 19.80
C LEU A 157 1.57 22.36 18.35
N PHE A 158 0.28 22.09 18.17
CA PHE A 158 -0.38 22.01 16.87
C PHE A 158 -0.26 23.32 16.09
N ALA A 159 -0.48 24.44 16.75
CA ALA A 159 -0.34 25.75 16.12
C ALA A 159 1.12 26.08 15.77
N ASP A 160 2.06 25.75 16.64
CA ASP A 160 3.48 26.02 16.42
C ASP A 160 4.01 25.30 15.17
N VAL A 161 3.67 24.03 14.99
CA VAL A 161 4.10 23.28 13.80
C VAL A 161 3.44 23.78 12.50
N ILE A 162 2.24 24.35 12.58
CA ILE A 162 1.54 24.92 11.42
C ILE A 162 2.07 26.31 11.06
N LEU A 163 2.27 27.17 12.07
CA LEU A 163 2.57 28.60 11.87
C LEU A 163 4.05 28.89 11.77
N ASN A 164 4.89 28.11 12.46
CA ASN A 164 6.30 28.42 12.67
C ASN A 164 7.28 27.31 12.25
N PRO A 165 7.03 26.49 11.21
CA PRO A 165 7.97 25.45 10.83
C PRO A 165 9.31 26.04 10.41
N SER A 166 10.42 25.40 10.79
CA SER A 166 11.78 25.87 10.50
C SER A 166 12.41 25.17 9.28
N PHE A 167 11.92 23.97 8.92
CA PHE A 167 12.45 23.13 7.84
C PHE A 167 13.96 22.91 7.95
N PRO A 168 14.46 22.24 9.03
CA PRO A 168 15.89 22.08 9.26
C PRO A 168 16.56 21.26 8.14
N ALA A 169 17.70 21.72 7.64
CA ALA A 169 18.38 21.08 6.51
C ALA A 169 18.85 19.65 6.85
N ASP A 170 19.35 19.41 8.05
CA ASP A 170 19.83 18.10 8.47
C ASP A 170 18.68 17.08 8.56
N ASP A 171 17.53 17.47 9.12
CA ASP A 171 16.37 16.58 9.19
C ASP A 171 15.75 16.34 7.81
N PHE A 172 15.82 17.36 6.93
CA PHE A 172 15.42 17.19 5.54
C PHE A 172 16.34 16.20 4.80
N ASN A 173 17.66 16.24 5.02
CA ASN A 173 18.58 15.25 4.44
C ASN A 173 18.31 13.82 4.94
N LYS A 174 18.04 13.67 6.24
CA LYS A 174 17.59 12.38 6.81
C LYS A 174 16.29 11.90 6.16
N LEU A 175 15.32 12.81 5.95
CA LEU A 175 14.07 12.51 5.27
C LEU A 175 14.30 12.03 3.85
N LYS A 176 15.17 12.70 3.07
CA LYS A 176 15.55 12.23 1.72
C LYS A 176 16.14 10.82 1.74
N THR A 177 17.06 10.54 2.65
CA THR A 177 17.67 9.21 2.79
C THR A 177 16.61 8.13 3.04
N ARG A 178 15.70 8.40 3.99
CA ARG A 178 14.54 7.50 4.26
C ARG A 178 13.64 7.34 3.03
N ALA A 179 13.38 8.42 2.30
CA ALA A 179 12.55 8.41 1.11
C ALA A 179 13.13 7.55 -0.02
N PHE A 180 14.45 7.60 -0.24
CA PHE A 180 15.12 6.72 -1.20
C PHE A 180 15.05 5.25 -0.83
N ALA A 181 15.24 4.93 0.45
CA ALA A 181 15.11 3.56 0.94
C ALA A 181 13.66 3.06 0.79
N GLN A 182 12.68 3.88 1.18
CA GLN A 182 11.26 3.58 1.03
C GLN A 182 10.85 3.38 -0.42
N LEU A 183 11.31 4.23 -1.34
CA LEU A 183 11.01 4.10 -2.77
C LEU A 183 11.56 2.79 -3.35
N ARG A 184 12.80 2.41 -2.98
CA ARG A 184 13.39 1.13 -3.38
C ARG A 184 12.57 -0.05 -2.86
N PHE A 185 12.17 0.00 -1.60
CA PHE A 185 11.31 -1.03 -1.01
C PHE A 185 9.95 -1.10 -1.71
N GLN A 186 9.30 0.03 -1.96
CA GLN A 186 8.02 0.07 -2.68
C GLN A 186 8.14 -0.51 -4.09
N ARG A 187 9.18 -0.16 -4.85
CA ARG A 187 9.42 -0.70 -6.20
C ARG A 187 9.83 -2.18 -6.22
N SER A 188 10.21 -2.76 -5.10
CA SER A 188 10.36 -4.20 -4.98
C SER A 188 9.02 -4.96 -4.87
N GLN A 189 7.91 -4.25 -4.57
CA GLN A 189 6.58 -4.84 -4.41
C GLN A 189 5.82 -4.87 -5.74
N PRO A 190 5.35 -6.03 -6.22
CA PRO A 190 4.65 -6.13 -7.51
C PRO A 190 3.38 -5.28 -7.58
N GLY A 191 2.60 -5.25 -6.50
CA GLY A 191 1.39 -4.45 -6.41
C GLY A 191 1.65 -2.93 -6.53
N PHE A 192 2.80 -2.45 -6.02
CA PHE A 192 3.20 -1.06 -6.20
C PHE A 192 3.53 -0.74 -7.66
N LEU A 193 4.31 -1.60 -8.32
CA LEU A 193 4.64 -1.45 -9.74
C LEU A 193 3.38 -1.46 -10.62
N ALA A 194 2.43 -2.35 -10.31
CA ALA A 194 1.15 -2.41 -11.00
C ALA A 194 0.36 -1.09 -10.84
N ASN A 195 0.27 -0.56 -9.62
CA ASN A 195 -0.44 0.68 -9.34
C ASN A 195 0.27 1.91 -9.97
N GLU A 196 1.61 1.97 -9.95
CA GLU A 196 2.39 3.05 -10.57
C GLU A 196 2.18 3.06 -12.09
N MET A 197 2.26 1.90 -12.75
CA MET A 197 2.01 1.77 -14.19
C MET A 197 0.56 2.11 -14.52
N PHE A 198 -0.41 1.58 -13.77
CA PHE A 198 -1.83 1.86 -13.99
C PHE A 198 -2.12 3.37 -13.91
N SER A 199 -1.59 4.04 -12.89
CA SER A 199 -1.77 5.49 -12.75
C SER A 199 -1.14 6.28 -13.90
N LYS A 200 0.06 5.89 -14.35
CA LYS A 200 0.72 6.49 -15.53
C LYS A 200 -0.12 6.31 -16.80
N VAL A 201 -0.67 5.12 -17.00
CA VAL A 201 -1.51 4.80 -18.18
C VAL A 201 -2.82 5.57 -18.16
N MET A 202 -3.49 5.63 -17.00
CA MET A 202 -4.80 6.28 -16.88
C MET A 202 -4.72 7.81 -16.99
N TYR A 203 -3.68 8.41 -16.42
CA TYR A 203 -3.62 9.85 -16.23
C TYR A 203 -2.55 10.56 -17.08
N GLY A 204 -1.61 9.82 -17.67
CA GLY A 204 -0.55 10.41 -18.52
C GLY A 204 0.23 11.52 -17.82
N ALA A 205 0.23 12.72 -18.40
CA ALA A 205 0.88 13.90 -17.83
C ALA A 205 0.08 14.62 -16.73
N HIS A 206 -1.17 14.21 -16.47
CA HIS A 206 -1.98 14.78 -15.40
C HIS A 206 -1.35 14.51 -14.03
N PRO A 207 -1.36 15.46 -13.06
CA PRO A 207 -0.76 15.27 -11.73
C PRO A 207 -1.26 14.03 -10.97
N ALA A 208 -2.45 13.54 -11.25
CA ALA A 208 -3.00 12.31 -10.67
C ALA A 208 -2.23 11.03 -11.04
N SER A 209 -1.35 11.08 -12.06
CA SER A 209 -0.47 9.95 -12.42
C SER A 209 0.63 9.66 -11.38
N ARG A 210 0.87 10.59 -10.47
CA ARG A 210 1.98 10.54 -9.51
C ARG A 210 1.64 9.61 -8.36
N VAL A 211 2.27 8.45 -8.31
CA VAL A 211 2.17 7.47 -7.19
C VAL A 211 3.36 7.61 -6.25
N ALA A 212 4.54 7.84 -6.80
CA ALA A 212 5.75 8.17 -6.08
C ALA A 212 6.57 9.22 -6.84
N PRO A 213 7.42 10.00 -6.14
CA PRO A 213 8.36 10.88 -6.81
C PRO A 213 9.51 10.05 -7.41
N GLU A 214 10.03 10.49 -8.56
CA GLU A 214 11.23 9.90 -9.13
C GLU A 214 12.49 10.27 -8.29
N PRO A 215 13.54 9.42 -8.26
CA PRO A 215 14.75 9.70 -7.49
C PRO A 215 15.34 11.08 -7.74
N ALA A 216 15.41 11.51 -9.02
CA ALA A 216 15.92 12.83 -9.39
C ALA A 216 15.07 13.97 -8.81
N GLN A 217 13.75 13.78 -8.71
CA GLN A 217 12.84 14.76 -8.12
C GLN A 217 13.08 14.88 -6.61
N ILE A 218 13.23 13.76 -5.88
CA ILE A 218 13.59 13.78 -4.46
C ILE A 218 14.91 14.52 -4.26
N GLN A 219 15.90 14.23 -5.11
CA GLN A 219 17.22 14.84 -5.01
C GLN A 219 17.19 16.36 -5.21
N SER A 220 16.36 16.86 -6.13
CA SER A 220 16.27 18.29 -6.48
C SER A 220 15.53 19.15 -5.46
N LEU A 221 14.70 18.56 -4.56
CA LEU A 221 13.98 19.31 -3.55
C LEU A 221 14.93 19.93 -2.52
N THR A 222 14.60 21.14 -2.07
CA THR A 222 15.34 21.87 -1.04
C THR A 222 14.41 22.39 0.06
N PRO A 223 14.91 22.67 1.27
CA PRO A 223 14.11 23.29 2.35
C PRO A 223 13.48 24.61 1.92
N GLU A 224 14.12 25.38 1.06
CA GLU A 224 13.62 26.67 0.57
C GLU A 224 12.37 26.49 -0.31
N MET A 225 12.30 25.45 -1.14
CA MET A 225 11.10 25.10 -1.90
C MET A 225 9.93 24.77 -0.98
N LEU A 226 10.19 24.04 0.12
CA LEU A 226 9.17 23.71 1.12
C LEU A 226 8.68 24.96 1.87
N LYS A 227 9.60 25.86 2.25
CA LYS A 227 9.26 27.16 2.86
C LYS A 227 8.39 28.00 1.92
N GLN A 228 8.74 28.04 0.63
CA GLN A 228 7.97 28.77 -0.38
C GLN A 228 6.56 28.17 -0.55
N PHE A 229 6.45 26.87 -0.64
CA PHE A 229 5.14 26.19 -0.72
C PHE A 229 4.30 26.48 0.53
N HIS A 230 4.88 26.34 1.72
CA HIS A 230 4.21 26.65 2.98
C HIS A 230 3.74 28.12 2.99
N ALA A 231 4.63 29.07 2.71
CA ALA A 231 4.29 30.49 2.69
C ALA A 231 3.19 30.84 1.69
N ALA A 232 3.14 30.16 0.53
CA ALA A 232 2.16 30.42 -0.51
C ALA A 232 0.80 29.74 -0.23
N ARG A 233 0.78 28.57 0.38
CA ARG A 233 -0.42 27.71 0.45
C ARG A 233 -1.04 27.61 1.84
N TYR A 234 -0.23 27.67 2.92
CA TYR A 234 -0.73 27.62 4.29
C TYR A 234 -1.22 28.99 4.71
N LYS A 235 -2.49 29.27 4.39
CA LYS A 235 -3.18 30.53 4.67
C LYS A 235 -4.52 30.23 5.33
N PRO A 236 -4.98 31.07 6.30
CA PRO A 236 -6.24 30.82 7.01
C PRO A 236 -7.45 30.81 6.09
N ASN A 237 -7.46 31.66 5.05
CA ASN A 237 -8.53 31.68 4.04
C ASN A 237 -8.45 30.55 3.00
N ASN A 238 -7.47 29.67 3.11
CA ASN A 238 -7.28 28.43 2.34
C ASN A 238 -7.31 27.20 3.26
N ALA A 239 -7.88 27.31 4.45
CA ALA A 239 -7.84 26.25 5.44
C ALA A 239 -9.19 26.06 6.15
N ILE A 240 -9.40 24.84 6.61
CA ILE A 240 -10.52 24.43 7.45
C ILE A 240 -9.95 23.84 8.72
N PHE A 241 -10.28 24.42 9.87
CA PHE A 241 -10.06 23.78 11.16
C PHE A 241 -11.29 22.96 11.51
N ALA A 242 -11.11 21.71 11.85
CA ALA A 242 -12.20 20.83 12.24
C ALA A 242 -11.82 20.08 13.51
N ILE A 243 -12.74 19.99 14.47
CA ILE A 243 -12.54 19.31 15.76
C ILE A 243 -13.79 18.53 16.16
N VAL A 244 -13.57 17.36 16.76
CA VAL A 244 -14.61 16.55 17.39
C VAL A 244 -14.13 16.05 18.74
N GLY A 245 -14.99 16.02 19.73
CA GLY A 245 -14.70 15.48 21.06
C GLY A 245 -15.38 16.24 22.18
N ASP A 246 -14.86 16.05 23.38
CA ASP A 246 -15.34 16.70 24.61
C ASP A 246 -14.87 18.16 24.66
N VAL A 247 -15.49 18.98 23.83
CA VAL A 247 -15.17 20.41 23.63
C VAL A 247 -16.45 21.20 23.43
N LYS A 248 -16.43 22.49 23.78
CA LYS A 248 -17.54 23.43 23.53
C LYS A 248 -17.18 24.41 22.43
N PRO A 249 -18.09 24.70 21.48
CA PRO A 249 -17.82 25.57 20.33
C PRO A 249 -17.29 26.95 20.73
N ALA A 250 -17.90 27.60 21.71
CA ALA A 250 -17.49 28.94 22.14
C ALA A 250 -16.04 28.96 22.70
N GLU A 251 -15.66 27.93 23.47
CA GLU A 251 -14.32 27.80 24.03
C GLU A 251 -13.28 27.54 22.92
N VAL A 252 -13.62 26.65 21.96
CA VAL A 252 -12.78 26.35 20.79
C VAL A 252 -12.54 27.61 19.97
N VAL A 253 -13.61 28.34 19.62
CA VAL A 253 -13.50 29.57 18.82
C VAL A 253 -12.63 30.61 19.51
N ALA A 254 -12.85 30.85 20.81
CA ALA A 254 -12.03 31.80 21.58
C ALA A 254 -10.54 31.43 21.60
N LYS A 255 -10.23 30.12 21.73
CA LYS A 255 -8.85 29.63 21.66
C LYS A 255 -8.26 29.77 20.26
N LEU A 256 -9.03 29.47 19.21
CA LEU A 256 -8.59 29.64 17.83
C LEU A 256 -8.33 31.11 17.49
N GLU A 257 -9.17 32.04 17.94
CA GLU A 257 -8.93 33.47 17.75
C GLU A 257 -7.62 33.92 18.43
N LYS A 258 -7.36 33.43 19.65
CA LYS A 258 -6.10 33.70 20.35
C LYS A 258 -4.89 33.11 19.63
N THR A 259 -4.99 31.91 19.10
CA THR A 259 -3.87 31.13 18.57
C THR A 259 -3.61 31.41 17.08
N PHE A 260 -4.68 31.45 16.27
CA PHE A 260 -4.62 31.61 14.83
C PHE A 260 -5.12 32.95 14.32
N GLY A 261 -5.68 33.82 15.17
CA GLY A 261 -6.24 35.12 14.76
C GLY A 261 -5.23 36.04 14.08
N SER A 262 -3.96 35.98 14.48
CA SER A 262 -2.86 36.73 13.85
C SER A 262 -2.33 36.10 12.55
N TRP A 263 -2.79 34.89 12.18
CA TRP A 263 -2.38 34.22 10.94
C TRP A 263 -2.87 35.01 9.72
N GLN A 264 -1.92 35.50 8.93
CA GLN A 264 -2.21 36.45 7.86
C GLN A 264 -2.87 35.77 6.66
N ARG A 265 -3.95 36.37 6.20
CA ARG A 265 -4.59 36.03 4.91
C ARG A 265 -3.62 36.25 3.77
N GLY A 266 -3.87 35.58 2.64
CA GLY A 266 -3.10 35.80 1.42
C GLY A 266 -3.86 35.35 0.20
N ASP A 267 -3.40 35.79 -0.95
CA ASP A 267 -3.89 35.30 -2.22
C ASP A 267 -3.34 33.89 -2.46
N VAL A 268 -4.25 32.94 -2.62
CA VAL A 268 -3.91 31.54 -2.92
C VAL A 268 -4.42 31.22 -4.31
N ALA A 269 -3.50 30.90 -5.21
CA ALA A 269 -3.88 30.48 -6.55
C ALA A 269 -4.80 29.25 -6.48
N PRO A 270 -5.95 29.28 -7.17
CA PRO A 270 -6.87 28.15 -7.20
C PRO A 270 -6.19 26.89 -7.75
N LEU A 271 -6.76 25.73 -7.41
CA LEU A 271 -6.35 24.48 -8.03
C LEU A 271 -6.81 24.49 -9.49
N ASP A 272 -5.86 24.58 -10.42
CA ASP A 272 -6.08 24.48 -11.85
C ASP A 272 -5.47 23.16 -12.35
N LEU A 273 -6.31 22.25 -12.79
CA LEU A 273 -5.90 20.93 -13.26
C LEU A 273 -6.11 20.81 -14.77
N PRO A 274 -5.15 20.27 -15.51
CA PRO A 274 -5.38 19.92 -16.89
C PRO A 274 -6.50 18.87 -16.96
N LYS A 275 -7.16 18.77 -18.10
CA LYS A 275 -8.14 17.72 -18.32
C LYS A 275 -7.45 16.35 -18.33
N VAL A 276 -8.04 15.37 -17.64
CA VAL A 276 -7.58 13.98 -17.71
C VAL A 276 -7.69 13.50 -19.17
N PRO A 277 -6.60 12.96 -19.76
CA PRO A 277 -6.63 12.47 -21.14
C PRO A 277 -7.56 11.27 -21.27
N GLU A 278 -8.21 11.12 -22.44
CA GLU A 278 -8.94 9.89 -22.73
C GLU A 278 -7.98 8.74 -22.93
N THR A 279 -8.33 7.56 -22.42
CA THR A 279 -7.56 6.34 -22.66
C THR A 279 -7.76 5.86 -24.12
N GLY A 280 -6.72 5.30 -24.71
CA GLY A 280 -6.79 4.69 -26.05
C GLY A 280 -7.53 3.35 -26.05
N SER A 281 -7.38 2.60 -27.15
CA SER A 281 -7.88 1.23 -27.23
C SER A 281 -7.28 0.34 -26.14
N SER A 282 -7.98 -0.78 -25.85
CA SER A 282 -7.54 -1.76 -24.86
C SER A 282 -6.10 -2.23 -25.11
N LYS A 283 -5.28 -2.19 -24.07
CA LYS A 283 -3.88 -2.61 -24.09
C LYS A 283 -3.48 -3.31 -22.80
N ILE A 284 -2.41 -4.09 -22.88
CA ILE A 284 -1.81 -4.80 -21.77
C ILE A 284 -0.38 -4.27 -21.57
N TYR A 285 -0.12 -3.73 -20.40
CA TYR A 285 1.18 -3.27 -19.95
C TYR A 285 1.74 -4.33 -19.01
N LEU A 286 2.66 -5.13 -19.51
CA LEU A 286 3.24 -6.25 -18.77
C LEU A 286 4.62 -5.85 -18.25
N ILE A 287 4.72 -5.69 -16.93
CA ILE A 287 6.00 -5.46 -16.26
C ILE A 287 6.62 -6.82 -15.98
N ASP A 288 7.79 -7.03 -16.58
CA ASP A 288 8.53 -8.27 -16.46
C ASP A 288 9.27 -8.37 -15.13
N ARG A 289 8.90 -9.38 -14.36
CA ARG A 289 9.55 -9.74 -13.10
C ARG A 289 9.90 -11.23 -13.13
N PRO A 290 11.08 -11.57 -13.67
CA PRO A 290 11.48 -12.96 -13.85
C PRO A 290 11.45 -13.77 -12.55
N GLY A 291 10.92 -14.99 -12.62
CA GLY A 291 10.83 -15.90 -11.48
C GLY A 291 9.70 -15.59 -10.50
N SER A 292 8.80 -14.67 -10.82
CA SER A 292 7.62 -14.42 -9.98
C SER A 292 6.67 -15.63 -10.01
N GLU A 293 6.33 -16.13 -8.82
CA GLU A 293 5.33 -17.21 -8.66
C GLU A 293 3.90 -16.69 -8.66
N GLN A 294 3.73 -15.36 -8.55
CA GLN A 294 2.43 -14.70 -8.62
C GLN A 294 2.43 -13.61 -9.69
N THR A 295 1.26 -13.35 -10.22
CA THR A 295 0.96 -12.25 -11.15
C THR A 295 0.00 -11.28 -10.48
N ASN A 296 0.39 -10.01 -10.38
CA ASN A 296 -0.51 -8.93 -9.99
C ASN A 296 -1.23 -8.38 -11.22
N LEU A 297 -2.54 -8.26 -11.15
CA LEU A 297 -3.40 -7.79 -12.23
C LEU A 297 -4.18 -6.56 -11.79
N ILE A 298 -4.20 -5.52 -12.62
CA ILE A 298 -5.10 -4.36 -12.50
C ILE A 298 -5.77 -4.15 -13.85
N LEU A 299 -7.10 -4.15 -13.87
CA LEU A 299 -7.91 -3.87 -15.03
C LEU A 299 -8.77 -2.65 -14.77
N GLY A 300 -8.80 -1.65 -15.64
CA GLY A 300 -9.64 -0.49 -15.37
C GLY A 300 -9.89 0.45 -16.54
N ASN A 301 -10.81 1.36 -16.29
CA ASN A 301 -11.25 2.43 -17.18
C ASN A 301 -11.31 3.77 -16.41
N LEU A 302 -11.34 4.90 -17.12
CA LEU A 302 -11.70 6.17 -16.53
C LEU A 302 -13.13 6.14 -16.00
N ALA A 303 -13.35 6.76 -14.84
CA ALA A 303 -14.63 6.80 -14.16
C ALA A 303 -15.18 8.24 -14.07
N ILE A 304 -15.38 8.75 -12.86
CA ILE A 304 -16.14 9.98 -12.59
C ILE A 304 -15.35 10.97 -11.75
N GLU A 305 -15.81 12.22 -11.74
CA GLU A 305 -15.48 13.19 -10.69
C GLU A 305 -16.37 13.00 -9.46
N ARG A 306 -15.98 13.60 -8.31
CA ARG A 306 -16.70 13.39 -7.05
C ARG A 306 -18.15 13.92 -7.06
N ASN A 307 -18.42 14.93 -7.87
CA ASN A 307 -19.73 15.58 -7.96
C ASN A 307 -20.62 15.01 -9.07
N ASP A 308 -20.17 13.94 -9.74
CA ASP A 308 -20.94 13.33 -10.82
C ASP A 308 -22.23 12.68 -10.28
N PRO A 309 -23.40 12.90 -10.92
CA PRO A 309 -24.67 12.29 -10.50
C PRO A 309 -24.67 10.76 -10.55
N ASP A 310 -23.79 10.15 -11.35
CA ASP A 310 -23.66 8.69 -11.45
C ASP A 310 -22.97 8.06 -10.23
N TYR A 311 -22.48 8.87 -9.26
CA TYR A 311 -21.71 8.39 -8.11
C TYR A 311 -22.40 7.23 -7.36
N TYR A 312 -23.68 7.38 -7.01
CA TYR A 312 -24.41 6.38 -6.21
C TYR A 312 -24.64 5.08 -7.00
N ALA A 313 -24.91 5.20 -8.28
CA ALA A 313 -25.10 4.04 -9.14
C ALA A 313 -23.76 3.30 -9.41
N LEU A 314 -22.65 4.05 -9.53
CA LEU A 314 -21.31 3.49 -9.64
C LEU A 314 -20.87 2.79 -8.35
N ASP A 315 -21.20 3.35 -7.19
CA ASP A 315 -20.93 2.75 -5.88
C ASP A 315 -21.70 1.43 -5.71
N ALA A 316 -22.98 1.42 -6.09
CA ALA A 316 -23.80 0.20 -6.07
C ALA A 316 -23.28 -0.86 -7.06
N MET A 317 -22.89 -0.47 -8.28
CA MET A 317 -22.25 -1.35 -9.26
C MET A 317 -20.95 -1.96 -8.72
N ASN A 318 -20.10 -1.12 -8.14
CA ASN A 318 -18.84 -1.56 -7.54
C ASN A 318 -19.07 -2.57 -6.42
N GLN A 319 -20.07 -2.34 -5.55
CA GLN A 319 -20.38 -3.26 -4.44
C GLN A 319 -20.83 -4.64 -4.96
N VAL A 320 -21.59 -4.69 -6.05
CA VAL A 320 -21.98 -5.96 -6.70
C VAL A 320 -20.76 -6.65 -7.30
N LEU A 321 -19.91 -5.90 -8.03
CA LEU A 321 -18.82 -6.48 -8.81
C LEU A 321 -17.65 -6.92 -7.96
N GLY A 322 -17.12 -6.03 -7.10
CA GLY A 322 -15.88 -6.29 -6.37
C GLY A 322 -15.73 -5.56 -5.03
N GLY A 323 -16.81 -4.96 -4.49
CA GLY A 323 -16.74 -4.12 -3.28
C GLY A 323 -16.55 -4.87 -1.96
N GLY A 324 -16.43 -6.19 -1.96
CA GLY A 324 -16.22 -6.98 -0.74
C GLY A 324 -16.28 -8.48 -0.95
N ALA A 325 -16.19 -9.25 0.13
CA ALA A 325 -16.13 -10.72 0.09
C ALA A 325 -17.42 -11.41 -0.41
N SER A 326 -18.54 -10.70 -0.52
CA SER A 326 -19.78 -11.21 -1.10
C SER A 326 -20.02 -10.77 -2.55
N SER A 327 -19.03 -10.12 -3.17
CA SER A 327 -19.08 -9.63 -4.55
C SER A 327 -18.72 -10.69 -5.56
N ARG A 328 -19.09 -10.47 -6.82
CA ARG A 328 -18.89 -11.44 -7.91
C ARG A 328 -17.44 -11.83 -8.11
N LEU A 329 -16.53 -10.85 -8.17
CA LEU A 329 -15.10 -11.12 -8.37
C LEU A 329 -14.53 -12.00 -7.26
N PHE A 330 -14.87 -11.69 -6.00
CA PHE A 330 -14.38 -12.46 -4.87
C PHE A 330 -14.95 -13.90 -4.88
N LEU A 331 -16.26 -14.05 -5.04
CA LEU A 331 -16.92 -15.36 -5.06
C LEU A 331 -16.42 -16.23 -6.22
N ASN A 332 -16.24 -15.65 -7.41
CA ASN A 332 -15.75 -16.38 -8.58
C ASN A 332 -14.27 -16.77 -8.41
N LEU A 333 -13.35 -15.79 -8.30
CA LEU A 333 -11.92 -16.07 -8.37
C LEU A 333 -11.36 -16.74 -7.11
N ARG A 334 -11.93 -16.44 -5.93
CA ARG A 334 -11.47 -17.03 -4.67
C ARG A 334 -12.25 -18.28 -4.29
N GLU A 335 -13.59 -18.17 -4.14
CA GLU A 335 -14.38 -19.25 -3.57
C GLU A 335 -14.60 -20.40 -4.57
N ASP A 336 -14.95 -20.08 -5.84
CA ASP A 336 -15.22 -21.10 -6.84
C ASP A 336 -13.95 -21.64 -7.50
N LYS A 337 -13.01 -20.78 -7.88
CA LYS A 337 -11.81 -21.15 -8.65
C LYS A 337 -10.57 -21.38 -7.80
N GLY A 338 -10.46 -20.76 -6.63
CA GLY A 338 -9.27 -20.86 -5.79
C GLY A 338 -8.00 -20.23 -6.40
N TYR A 339 -8.14 -19.28 -7.34
CA TYR A 339 -7.02 -18.68 -8.06
C TYR A 339 -6.27 -17.62 -7.25
N THR A 340 -6.91 -17.04 -6.25
CA THR A 340 -6.42 -15.91 -5.47
C THR A 340 -6.90 -15.96 -4.03
N TYR A 341 -6.25 -15.20 -3.15
CA TYR A 341 -6.77 -14.88 -1.82
C TYR A 341 -7.86 -13.80 -1.85
N GLY A 342 -7.99 -13.05 -2.94
CA GLY A 342 -9.05 -12.07 -3.12
C GLY A 342 -8.97 -11.35 -4.46
N ALA A 343 -10.14 -11.04 -5.00
CA ALA A 343 -10.31 -10.19 -6.18
C ALA A 343 -11.34 -9.13 -5.85
N TYR A 344 -10.98 -7.86 -6.03
CA TYR A 344 -11.79 -6.72 -5.62
C TYR A 344 -11.88 -5.69 -6.71
N SER A 345 -12.85 -4.78 -6.59
CA SER A 345 -12.89 -3.56 -7.39
C SER A 345 -13.11 -2.34 -6.51
N ASP A 346 -12.59 -1.23 -6.95
CA ASP A 346 -12.78 0.09 -6.35
C ASP A 346 -12.80 1.17 -7.43
N PHE A 347 -13.20 2.39 -7.05
CA PHE A 347 -13.11 3.53 -7.94
C PHE A 347 -12.67 4.79 -7.18
N THR A 348 -11.93 5.62 -7.87
CA THR A 348 -11.57 6.96 -7.40
C THR A 348 -12.58 7.96 -7.95
N ALA A 349 -13.11 8.81 -7.06
CA ALA A 349 -13.88 9.99 -7.44
C ALA A 349 -13.27 11.21 -6.73
N ALA A 350 -12.63 12.10 -7.48
CA ALA A 350 -11.81 13.20 -6.97
C ALA A 350 -12.26 14.55 -7.59
N LYS A 351 -11.43 15.59 -7.45
CA LYS A 351 -11.60 16.88 -8.17
C LYS A 351 -11.25 16.79 -9.66
N TYR A 352 -10.89 15.61 -10.10
CA TYR A 352 -10.62 15.24 -11.48
C TYR A 352 -11.31 13.91 -11.75
N ARG A 353 -11.45 13.58 -13.02
CA ARG A 353 -12.04 12.31 -13.45
C ARG A 353 -11.17 11.14 -12.97
N GLY A 354 -11.68 10.37 -12.03
CA GLY A 354 -10.99 9.23 -11.44
C GLY A 354 -11.00 7.99 -12.34
N ALA A 355 -10.62 6.85 -11.80
CA ALA A 355 -10.61 5.56 -12.47
C ALA A 355 -11.40 4.53 -11.67
N PHE A 356 -12.08 3.63 -12.37
CA PHE A 356 -12.57 2.36 -11.87
C PHE A 356 -11.51 1.29 -12.14
N ARG A 357 -11.25 0.41 -11.18
CA ARG A 357 -10.31 -0.69 -11.35
C ARG A 357 -10.76 -1.96 -10.63
N ALA A 358 -10.42 -3.11 -11.20
CA ALA A 358 -10.42 -4.40 -10.53
C ALA A 358 -8.98 -4.85 -10.29
N THR A 359 -8.71 -5.42 -9.13
CA THR A 359 -7.37 -5.81 -8.69
C THR A 359 -7.38 -7.22 -8.14
N THR A 360 -6.35 -8.00 -8.45
CA THR A 360 -6.14 -9.32 -7.86
C THR A 360 -4.67 -9.71 -7.97
N GLU A 361 -4.25 -10.61 -7.09
CA GLU A 361 -2.96 -11.29 -7.15
C GLU A 361 -3.21 -12.78 -7.24
N VAL A 362 -2.71 -13.42 -8.29
CA VAL A 362 -3.01 -14.80 -8.62
C VAL A 362 -1.72 -15.60 -8.81
N GLN A 363 -1.77 -16.92 -8.64
CA GLN A 363 -0.65 -17.77 -9.02
C GLN A 363 -0.36 -17.62 -10.52
N THR A 364 0.92 -17.58 -10.90
CA THR A 364 1.35 -17.33 -12.29
C THR A 364 0.71 -18.29 -13.30
N ASP A 365 0.57 -19.57 -12.95
CA ASP A 365 0.04 -20.60 -13.84
C ASP A 365 -1.46 -20.44 -14.13
N VAL A 366 -2.21 -19.77 -13.27
CA VAL A 366 -3.65 -19.49 -13.45
C VAL A 366 -3.94 -18.08 -13.96
N THR A 367 -2.90 -17.31 -14.35
CA THR A 367 -3.06 -15.93 -14.84
C THR A 367 -4.06 -15.83 -16.00
N LYS A 368 -3.99 -16.74 -16.97
CA LYS A 368 -4.94 -16.78 -18.09
C LYS A 368 -6.37 -17.03 -17.62
N GLY A 369 -6.57 -18.05 -16.80
CA GLY A 369 -7.89 -18.37 -16.25
C GLY A 369 -8.47 -17.21 -15.45
N SER A 370 -7.63 -16.55 -14.65
CA SER A 370 -8.05 -15.37 -13.87
C SER A 370 -8.46 -14.19 -14.75
N MET A 371 -7.76 -13.96 -15.86
CA MET A 371 -8.14 -12.96 -16.85
C MET A 371 -9.47 -13.29 -17.53
N ASP A 372 -9.69 -14.57 -17.90
CA ASP A 372 -10.96 -15.02 -18.48
C ASP A 372 -12.13 -14.71 -17.52
N GLU A 373 -11.98 -15.03 -16.23
CA GLU A 373 -13.01 -14.82 -15.22
C GLU A 373 -13.24 -13.32 -14.90
N LEU A 374 -12.18 -12.50 -14.86
CA LEU A 374 -12.32 -11.06 -14.69
C LEU A 374 -13.12 -10.43 -15.84
N ILE A 375 -12.79 -10.79 -17.09
CA ILE A 375 -13.51 -10.31 -18.28
C ILE A 375 -14.93 -10.88 -18.34
N TYR A 376 -15.13 -12.12 -17.90
CA TYR A 376 -16.47 -12.73 -17.80
C TYR A 376 -17.37 -11.92 -16.85
N GLU A 377 -16.92 -11.61 -15.64
CA GLU A 377 -17.72 -10.85 -14.68
C GLU A 377 -17.95 -9.39 -15.12
N PHE A 378 -16.99 -8.76 -15.82
CA PHE A 378 -17.20 -7.46 -16.45
C PHE A 378 -18.28 -7.50 -17.53
N LYS A 379 -18.28 -8.53 -18.40
CA LYS A 379 -19.34 -8.72 -19.40
C LYS A 379 -20.68 -9.00 -18.72
N ARG A 380 -20.70 -9.87 -17.72
CA ARG A 380 -21.91 -10.28 -17.03
C ARG A 380 -22.64 -9.10 -16.39
N ILE A 381 -21.92 -8.20 -15.66
CA ILE A 381 -22.56 -7.03 -15.02
C ILE A 381 -23.04 -6.01 -16.06
N ARG A 382 -22.42 -5.95 -17.24
CA ARG A 382 -22.84 -5.08 -18.35
C ARG A 382 -24.06 -5.62 -19.09
N ASP A 383 -24.09 -6.91 -19.34
CA ASP A 383 -25.02 -7.52 -20.28
C ASP A 383 -26.25 -8.12 -19.60
N GLU A 384 -26.13 -8.52 -18.33
CA GLU A 384 -27.18 -9.12 -17.53
C GLU A 384 -27.64 -8.19 -16.40
N LYS A 385 -28.96 -8.17 -16.12
CA LYS A 385 -29.47 -7.49 -14.95
C LYS A 385 -29.02 -8.20 -13.67
N THR A 386 -28.58 -7.43 -12.71
CA THR A 386 -28.24 -7.97 -11.39
C THR A 386 -29.49 -8.57 -10.73
N PRO A 387 -29.44 -9.84 -10.28
CA PRO A 387 -30.55 -10.46 -9.55
C PRO A 387 -30.95 -9.65 -8.32
N ALA A 388 -32.25 -9.61 -8.03
CA ALA A 388 -32.81 -8.74 -6.99
C ALA A 388 -32.21 -9.00 -5.60
N ASP A 389 -32.01 -10.27 -5.23
CA ASP A 389 -31.43 -10.66 -3.94
C ASP A 389 -29.96 -10.26 -3.79
N GLU A 390 -29.19 -10.37 -4.87
CA GLU A 390 -27.78 -9.91 -4.95
C GLU A 390 -27.70 -8.39 -4.81
N PHE A 391 -28.53 -7.69 -5.57
CA PHE A 391 -28.56 -6.23 -5.57
C PHE A 391 -29.03 -5.65 -4.23
N ASP A 392 -30.10 -6.21 -3.64
CA ASP A 392 -30.58 -5.79 -2.33
C ASP A 392 -29.54 -6.02 -1.24
N ARG A 393 -28.78 -7.12 -1.33
CA ARG A 393 -27.65 -7.37 -0.41
C ARG A 393 -26.57 -6.31 -0.56
N ALA A 394 -26.19 -5.95 -1.79
CA ALA A 394 -25.21 -4.91 -2.06
C ALA A 394 -25.64 -3.56 -1.47
N LYS A 395 -26.87 -3.12 -1.71
CA LYS A 395 -27.40 -1.87 -1.14
C LYS A 395 -27.39 -1.87 0.38
N ARG A 396 -27.83 -2.98 1.01
CA ARG A 396 -27.78 -3.12 2.47
C ARG A 396 -26.37 -3.07 3.02
N THR A 397 -25.39 -3.65 2.32
CA THR A 397 -23.98 -3.59 2.72
C THR A 397 -23.47 -2.15 2.70
N ILE A 398 -23.74 -1.39 1.64
CA ILE A 398 -23.32 0.02 1.54
C ILE A 398 -23.93 0.85 2.68
N VAL A 399 -25.26 0.77 2.84
CA VAL A 399 -25.97 1.58 3.84
C VAL A 399 -25.61 1.16 5.27
N GLY A 400 -25.45 -0.15 5.52
CA GLY A 400 -25.05 -0.68 6.83
C GLY A 400 -23.62 -0.28 7.19
N SER A 401 -22.67 -0.38 6.25
CA SER A 401 -21.29 0.07 6.45
C SER A 401 -21.21 1.57 6.70
N PHE A 402 -21.99 2.37 5.97
CA PHE A 402 -22.10 3.81 6.21
C PHE A 402 -22.60 4.09 7.64
N ALA A 403 -23.67 3.42 8.08
CA ALA A 403 -24.20 3.59 9.44
C ALA A 403 -23.17 3.25 10.52
N LEU A 404 -22.43 2.14 10.37
CA LEU A 404 -21.37 1.75 11.30
C LEU A 404 -20.22 2.78 11.33
N GLN A 405 -19.87 3.36 10.20
CA GLN A 405 -18.86 4.43 10.16
C GLN A 405 -19.29 5.68 10.94
N LEU A 406 -20.58 5.97 11.01
CA LEU A 406 -21.09 7.13 11.75
C LEU A 406 -21.00 6.99 13.27
N GLU A 407 -20.73 5.79 13.80
CA GLU A 407 -20.43 5.60 15.22
C GLU A 407 -19.08 6.21 15.62
N SER A 408 -18.17 6.36 14.67
CA SER A 408 -16.88 6.99 14.90
C SER A 408 -16.98 8.53 14.76
N PRO A 409 -16.70 9.30 15.81
CA PRO A 409 -16.68 10.75 15.75
C PRO A 409 -15.71 11.28 14.68
N GLN A 410 -14.57 10.62 14.49
CA GLN A 410 -13.58 10.99 13.48
C GLN A 410 -14.12 10.80 12.06
N SER A 411 -14.87 9.73 11.81
CA SER A 411 -15.51 9.48 10.52
C SER A 411 -16.59 10.51 10.22
N LEU A 412 -17.40 10.88 11.22
CA LEU A 412 -18.37 11.96 11.12
C LEU A 412 -17.72 13.28 10.72
N LEU A 413 -16.64 13.65 11.44
CA LEU A 413 -15.88 14.86 11.12
C LEU A 413 -15.29 14.79 9.70
N GLY A 414 -14.74 13.64 9.31
CA GLY A 414 -14.21 13.39 7.98
C GLY A 414 -15.27 13.56 6.88
N ASN A 415 -16.49 13.10 7.11
CA ASN A 415 -17.61 13.28 6.18
C ASN A 415 -17.99 14.77 6.01
N ILE A 416 -18.06 15.52 7.12
CA ILE A 416 -18.37 16.97 7.07
C ILE A 416 -17.25 17.73 6.33
N VAL A 417 -15.99 17.42 6.62
CA VAL A 417 -14.83 18.00 5.93
C VAL A 417 -14.83 17.64 4.45
N THR A 418 -15.11 16.39 4.09
CA THR A 418 -15.23 15.95 2.69
C THR A 418 -16.30 16.74 1.95
N GLN A 419 -17.45 16.98 2.59
CA GLN A 419 -18.51 17.80 2.04
C GLN A 419 -18.00 19.22 1.68
N LYS A 420 -17.18 19.82 2.53
CA LYS A 420 -16.60 21.17 2.26
C LYS A 420 -15.54 21.13 1.16
N ILE A 421 -14.65 20.11 1.16
CA ILE A 421 -13.58 19.98 0.14
C ILE A 421 -14.17 19.87 -1.28
N TYR A 422 -15.27 19.12 -1.42
CA TYR A 422 -15.89 18.84 -2.72
C TYR A 422 -17.12 19.70 -3.01
N ASN A 423 -17.48 20.65 -2.13
CA ASN A 423 -18.69 21.47 -2.24
C ASN A 423 -19.96 20.64 -2.46
N LEU A 424 -20.10 19.54 -1.71
CA LEU A 424 -21.28 18.68 -1.78
C LEU A 424 -22.48 19.39 -1.13
N PRO A 425 -23.73 19.07 -1.52
CA PRO A 425 -24.93 19.62 -0.89
C PRO A 425 -24.95 19.48 0.64
N ALA A 426 -25.59 20.41 1.33
CA ALA A 426 -25.61 20.41 2.80
C ALA A 426 -26.25 19.15 3.40
N ASP A 427 -27.20 18.56 2.69
CA ASP A 427 -27.94 17.34 3.04
C ASP A 427 -27.34 16.06 2.42
N TYR A 428 -26.12 16.16 1.86
CA TYR A 428 -25.50 15.05 1.10
C TYR A 428 -25.49 13.74 1.89
N TRP A 429 -24.99 13.78 3.11
CA TRP A 429 -24.87 12.59 3.95
C TRP A 429 -26.20 12.17 4.58
N ASP A 430 -27.10 13.09 4.87
CA ASP A 430 -28.46 12.79 5.38
C ASP A 430 -29.28 12.03 4.33
N THR A 431 -29.08 12.35 3.05
CA THR A 431 -29.80 11.76 1.92
C THR A 431 -29.06 10.58 1.28
N TYR A 432 -27.81 10.30 1.68
CA TYR A 432 -27.00 9.26 1.07
C TYR A 432 -27.65 7.85 1.10
N PRO A 433 -28.20 7.36 2.26
CA PRO A 433 -28.87 6.07 2.31
C PRO A 433 -30.07 5.97 1.35
N GLN A 434 -30.87 7.03 1.27
CA GLN A 434 -32.04 7.09 0.40
C GLN A 434 -31.63 7.08 -1.08
N LYS A 435 -30.56 7.80 -1.45
CA LYS A 435 -30.03 7.82 -2.81
C LYS A 435 -29.48 6.45 -3.22
N ILE A 436 -28.78 5.73 -2.33
CA ILE A 436 -28.36 4.34 -2.58
C ILE A 436 -29.59 3.43 -2.71
N ALA A 437 -30.59 3.56 -1.82
CA ALA A 437 -31.82 2.77 -1.90
C ALA A 437 -32.58 2.97 -3.21
N ALA A 438 -32.58 4.18 -3.74
CA ALA A 438 -33.25 4.55 -4.99
C ALA A 438 -32.57 4.01 -6.26
N VAL A 439 -31.30 3.59 -6.20
CA VAL A 439 -30.60 3.00 -7.35
C VAL A 439 -31.31 1.71 -7.78
N THR A 440 -31.51 1.56 -9.08
CA THR A 440 -32.16 0.41 -9.69
C THR A 440 -31.14 -0.55 -10.35
N ALA A 441 -31.56 -1.78 -10.60
CA ALA A 441 -30.71 -2.73 -11.37
C ALA A 441 -30.45 -2.26 -12.81
N ASP A 442 -31.37 -1.49 -13.39
CA ASP A 442 -31.18 -0.86 -14.71
C ASP A 442 -30.12 0.26 -14.64
N ASP A 443 -30.04 1.00 -13.55
CA ASP A 443 -28.97 1.97 -13.34
C ASP A 443 -27.61 1.28 -13.24
N VAL A 444 -27.51 0.19 -12.48
CA VAL A 444 -26.28 -0.60 -12.38
C VAL A 444 -25.80 -1.08 -13.75
N GLN A 445 -26.71 -1.62 -14.57
CA GLN A 445 -26.38 -2.07 -15.92
C GLN A 445 -25.98 -0.91 -16.84
N ARG A 446 -26.70 0.22 -16.79
CA ARG A 446 -26.38 1.45 -17.53
C ARG A 446 -24.97 1.94 -17.19
N ILE A 447 -24.65 2.01 -15.90
CA ILE A 447 -23.36 2.44 -15.39
C ILE A 447 -22.25 1.46 -15.78
N ALA A 448 -22.50 0.16 -15.68
CA ALA A 448 -21.55 -0.86 -16.12
C ALA A 448 -21.22 -0.72 -17.61
N ARG A 449 -22.24 -0.48 -18.47
CA ARG A 449 -22.02 -0.24 -19.90
C ARG A 449 -21.25 1.04 -20.17
N LYS A 450 -21.47 2.11 -19.37
CA LYS A 450 -20.81 3.41 -19.52
C LYS A 450 -19.36 3.41 -19.08
N TYR A 451 -19.03 2.76 -17.94
CA TYR A 451 -17.73 2.87 -17.31
C TYR A 451 -16.86 1.61 -17.39
N LEU A 452 -17.40 0.46 -17.81
CA LEU A 452 -16.62 -0.75 -18.08
C LEU A 452 -16.53 -0.98 -19.61
N ASP A 453 -15.90 -0.04 -20.33
CA ASP A 453 -15.71 -0.16 -21.76
C ASP A 453 -14.54 -1.12 -22.08
N LEU A 454 -14.87 -2.35 -22.47
CA LEU A 454 -13.89 -3.39 -22.79
C LEU A 454 -13.00 -3.03 -23.99
N THR A 455 -13.46 -2.12 -24.86
CA THR A 455 -12.66 -1.67 -26.02
C THR A 455 -11.57 -0.67 -25.63
N LYS A 456 -11.70 -0.06 -24.44
CA LYS A 456 -10.76 0.91 -23.86
C LYS A 456 -10.15 0.43 -22.54
N LEU A 457 -10.35 -0.85 -22.19
CA LEU A 457 -9.87 -1.42 -20.94
C LEU A 457 -8.34 -1.39 -20.90
N GLN A 458 -7.79 -0.75 -19.87
CA GLN A 458 -6.35 -0.73 -19.63
C GLN A 458 -6.01 -1.83 -18.64
N ILE A 459 -5.08 -2.69 -19.02
CA ILE A 459 -4.71 -3.87 -18.24
C ILE A 459 -3.24 -3.75 -17.87
N VAL A 460 -2.93 -3.81 -16.59
CA VAL A 460 -1.56 -3.90 -16.09
C VAL A 460 -1.35 -5.27 -15.47
N ALA A 461 -0.27 -5.93 -15.86
CA ALA A 461 0.16 -7.18 -15.27
C ALA A 461 1.62 -7.05 -14.79
N VAL A 462 1.92 -7.58 -13.61
CA VAL A 462 3.29 -7.68 -13.10
C VAL A 462 3.57 -9.13 -12.74
N GLY A 463 4.50 -9.76 -13.45
CA GLY A 463 4.81 -11.17 -13.27
C GLY A 463 5.92 -11.66 -14.21
N ASP A 464 6.15 -12.96 -14.25
CA ASP A 464 7.14 -13.56 -15.15
C ASP A 464 6.64 -13.54 -16.60
N ALA A 465 7.14 -12.57 -17.39
CA ALA A 465 6.70 -12.37 -18.76
C ALA A 465 6.96 -13.59 -19.66
N LYS A 466 7.98 -14.40 -19.38
CA LYS A 466 8.22 -15.64 -20.14
C LYS A 466 7.09 -16.64 -19.99
N ARG A 467 6.48 -16.71 -18.79
CA ARG A 467 5.38 -17.63 -18.48
C ARG A 467 4.03 -17.11 -18.97
N ILE A 468 3.79 -15.79 -18.88
CA ILE A 468 2.44 -15.25 -19.04
C ILE A 468 2.21 -14.46 -20.33
N ALA A 469 3.25 -13.86 -20.98
CA ALA A 469 3.06 -12.98 -22.13
C ALA A 469 2.32 -13.65 -23.31
N GLY A 470 2.57 -14.93 -23.55
CA GLY A 470 1.89 -15.70 -24.60
C GLY A 470 0.38 -15.79 -24.37
N ALA A 471 -0.03 -16.09 -23.15
CA ALA A 471 -1.43 -16.18 -22.74
C ALA A 471 -2.11 -14.80 -22.73
N MET A 472 -1.42 -13.76 -22.29
CA MET A 472 -1.96 -12.40 -22.25
C MET A 472 -2.30 -11.82 -23.62
N LYS A 473 -1.62 -12.22 -24.71
CA LYS A 473 -1.91 -11.79 -26.08
C LYS A 473 -3.34 -12.08 -26.54
N GLN A 474 -4.04 -13.00 -25.89
CA GLN A 474 -5.44 -13.32 -26.22
C GLN A 474 -6.41 -12.21 -25.78
N PHE A 475 -5.99 -11.35 -24.84
CA PHE A 475 -6.80 -10.26 -24.30
C PHE A 475 -6.47 -8.89 -24.91
N GLY A 476 -5.43 -8.79 -25.73
CA GLY A 476 -5.05 -7.56 -26.42
C GLY A 476 -3.57 -7.46 -26.77
N THR A 477 -3.16 -6.30 -27.25
CA THR A 477 -1.75 -6.01 -27.56
C THR A 477 -0.96 -5.91 -26.26
N VAL A 478 0.12 -6.68 -26.16
CA VAL A 478 1.02 -6.70 -25.00
C VAL A 478 2.24 -5.82 -25.28
N GLU A 479 2.45 -4.82 -24.41
CA GLU A 479 3.67 -4.03 -24.34
C GLU A 479 4.46 -4.47 -23.10
N LEU A 480 5.78 -4.70 -23.28
CA LEU A 480 6.64 -5.18 -22.19
C LEU A 480 7.44 -4.03 -21.57
N TYR A 481 7.56 -4.09 -20.25
CA TYR A 481 8.29 -3.11 -19.43
C TYR A 481 9.20 -3.81 -18.43
N ASP A 482 10.29 -3.15 -18.05
CA ASP A 482 11.10 -3.54 -16.88
C ASP A 482 10.48 -3.03 -15.56
N THR A 483 11.09 -3.36 -14.44
CA THR A 483 10.65 -2.91 -13.11
C THR A 483 10.83 -1.41 -12.86
N GLU A 484 11.58 -0.69 -13.70
CA GLU A 484 11.68 0.77 -13.71
C GLU A 484 10.61 1.42 -14.60
N GLY A 485 9.74 0.62 -15.23
CA GLY A 485 8.70 1.10 -16.13
C GLY A 485 9.22 1.57 -17.50
N LYS A 486 10.39 1.09 -17.93
CA LYS A 486 10.96 1.36 -19.26
C LYS A 486 10.52 0.28 -20.24
N PRO A 487 10.15 0.62 -21.48
CA PRO A 487 9.79 -0.37 -22.50
C PRO A 487 10.96 -1.31 -22.83
N ILE A 488 10.67 -2.59 -22.94
CA ILE A 488 11.63 -3.63 -23.37
C ILE A 488 11.06 -4.40 -24.57
N LYS A 489 11.95 -4.91 -25.45
CA LYS A 489 11.55 -5.63 -26.67
C LYS A 489 11.27 -7.12 -26.45
N SER A 490 11.86 -7.69 -25.42
CA SER A 490 11.74 -9.11 -25.06
C SER A 490 11.81 -9.27 -23.54
N PRO A 491 11.24 -10.34 -22.98
CA PRO A 491 11.35 -10.64 -21.56
C PRO A 491 12.81 -10.65 -21.11
N THR A 492 13.06 -10.09 -19.94
CA THR A 492 14.38 -10.07 -19.31
C THR A 492 14.92 -11.50 -19.21
N PRO A 493 16.15 -11.79 -19.62
CA PRO A 493 16.70 -13.11 -19.41
C PRO A 493 16.61 -13.43 -17.92
N THR A 494 15.88 -14.47 -17.57
CA THR A 494 16.02 -15.04 -16.23
C THR A 494 17.50 -15.32 -16.09
N ALA A 495 18.11 -14.91 -14.98
CA ALA A 495 19.39 -15.48 -14.60
C ALA A 495 19.14 -16.99 -14.41
N SER A 496 18.99 -17.68 -15.53
CA SER A 496 18.94 -19.13 -15.55
C SER A 496 20.34 -19.58 -15.15
N SER A 497 20.38 -20.50 -14.25
CA SER A 497 21.42 -21.52 -14.25
C SER A 497 21.47 -22.18 -15.64
N SER A 498 21.82 -21.41 -16.67
CA SER A 498 22.12 -21.92 -17.99
C SER A 498 23.54 -22.45 -17.95
N ASN A 499 23.62 -23.75 -17.79
CA ASN A 499 24.70 -24.55 -18.29
C ASN A 499 24.85 -24.29 -19.81
N SER A 500 25.51 -23.19 -20.19
CA SER A 500 26.04 -22.99 -21.54
C SER A 500 27.55 -23.00 -21.40
N GLY A 501 28.13 -24.11 -21.86
CA GLY A 501 29.56 -24.33 -21.90
C GLY A 501 30.29 -23.20 -22.59
N ALA A 502 31.11 -22.50 -21.79
CA ALA A 502 32.31 -21.85 -22.24
C ALA A 502 33.43 -22.47 -21.40
N SER A 503 34.35 -23.09 -22.07
CA SER A 503 35.57 -23.70 -21.53
C SER A 503 36.40 -22.67 -20.78
N GLY A 504 36.20 -22.58 -19.47
CA GLY A 504 37.05 -21.91 -18.50
C GLY A 504 37.14 -22.82 -17.30
N GLY A 505 38.32 -23.10 -16.82
CA GLY A 505 38.64 -24.13 -15.85
C GLY A 505 37.69 -24.18 -14.66
N THR A 506 37.12 -25.33 -14.39
CA THR A 506 36.24 -25.63 -13.25
C THR A 506 36.95 -25.31 -11.94
N ALA A 507 36.38 -24.42 -11.14
CA ALA A 507 36.85 -24.16 -9.79
C ALA A 507 36.73 -25.45 -8.96
N SER A 508 37.83 -25.91 -8.44
CA SER A 508 37.84 -27.02 -7.47
C SER A 508 37.67 -26.45 -6.05
N LEU A 509 37.13 -27.27 -5.12
CA LEU A 509 37.09 -26.93 -3.69
C LEU A 509 38.45 -26.44 -3.16
N ALA A 510 39.56 -26.99 -3.72
CA ALA A 510 40.92 -26.58 -3.39
C ALA A 510 41.27 -25.15 -3.80
N SER A 511 40.70 -24.62 -4.87
CA SER A 511 40.94 -23.25 -5.32
C SER A 511 40.24 -22.18 -4.44
N LEU A 512 39.20 -22.57 -3.71
CA LEU A 512 38.49 -21.74 -2.75
C LEU A 512 39.14 -21.66 -1.38
N ALA A 513 39.93 -22.67 -1.00
CA ALA A 513 40.58 -22.71 0.31
C ALA A 513 41.48 -21.48 0.53
N GLY A 514 41.38 -20.88 1.71
CA GLY A 514 42.22 -19.73 2.11
C GLY A 514 41.42 -18.56 2.62
N LEU A 515 42.13 -17.44 2.81
CA LEU A 515 41.58 -16.16 3.27
C LEU A 515 41.18 -15.28 2.09
N TRP A 516 40.00 -14.66 2.24
CA TRP A 516 39.42 -13.77 1.26
C TRP A 516 39.10 -12.41 1.89
N ASN A 517 39.58 -11.31 1.33
CA ASN A 517 39.20 -9.97 1.73
C ASN A 517 37.96 -9.56 0.93
N LEU A 518 36.84 -9.41 1.60
CA LEU A 518 35.56 -9.01 1.02
C LEU A 518 35.39 -7.49 1.19
N THR A 519 35.08 -6.80 0.11
CA THR A 519 34.61 -5.42 0.13
C THR A 519 33.11 -5.45 -0.13
N VAL A 520 32.33 -5.09 0.89
CA VAL A 520 30.87 -5.08 0.85
C VAL A 520 30.41 -3.65 0.67
N ASN A 521 29.57 -3.39 -0.34
CA ASN A 521 28.98 -2.09 -0.57
C ASN A 521 27.67 -1.99 0.25
N SER A 522 27.78 -1.45 1.47
CA SER A 522 26.63 -1.16 2.34
C SER A 522 26.07 0.22 2.05
N PRO A 523 24.78 0.47 2.34
CA PRO A 523 24.19 1.81 2.29
C PRO A 523 24.93 2.86 3.14
N ASP A 524 25.59 2.42 4.21
CA ASP A 524 26.36 3.24 5.14
C ASP A 524 27.83 3.41 4.74
N GLY A 525 28.23 2.90 3.57
CA GLY A 525 29.59 2.95 3.05
C GLY A 525 30.18 1.58 2.76
N GLN A 526 31.47 1.56 2.35
CA GLN A 526 32.17 0.32 2.12
C GLN A 526 32.64 -0.31 3.43
N VAL A 527 32.32 -1.59 3.63
CA VAL A 527 32.77 -2.38 4.79
C VAL A 527 33.71 -3.48 4.31
N MET A 528 34.86 -3.62 4.95
CA MET A 528 35.80 -4.69 4.67
C MET A 528 35.60 -5.83 5.66
N LEU A 529 35.38 -7.04 5.15
CA LEU A 529 35.23 -8.28 5.91
C LEU A 529 36.31 -9.27 5.50
N LYS A 530 36.64 -10.23 6.39
CA LYS A 530 37.53 -11.34 6.06
C LYS A 530 36.75 -12.67 6.12
N LEU A 531 36.84 -13.46 5.06
CA LEU A 531 36.22 -14.77 4.96
C LEU A 531 37.30 -15.85 4.84
N GLU A 532 37.39 -16.68 5.83
CA GLU A 532 38.24 -17.86 5.78
C GLU A 532 37.43 -19.07 5.29
N ILE A 533 37.88 -19.73 4.23
CA ILE A 533 37.27 -20.93 3.67
C ILE A 533 38.19 -22.12 3.88
N LYS A 534 37.69 -23.13 4.61
CA LYS A 534 38.39 -24.38 4.93
C LYS A 534 37.60 -25.59 4.41
N PRO A 535 37.88 -26.10 3.21
CA PRO A 535 37.25 -27.32 2.74
C PRO A 535 37.70 -28.52 3.56
N LYS A 536 36.74 -29.40 3.92
CA LYS A 536 37.02 -30.69 4.60
C LYS A 536 36.25 -31.79 3.86
N GLY A 537 36.92 -32.47 2.94
CA GLY A 537 36.28 -33.44 2.06
C GLY A 537 35.28 -32.74 1.10
N SER A 538 34.02 -33.13 1.14
CA SER A 538 32.95 -32.50 0.39
C SER A 538 32.26 -31.32 1.12
N GLU A 539 32.62 -31.10 2.39
CA GLU A 539 32.05 -30.04 3.21
C GLU A 539 32.90 -28.76 3.16
N ILE A 540 32.22 -27.61 3.26
CA ILE A 540 32.86 -26.30 3.33
C ILE A 540 32.63 -25.75 4.74
N GLY A 541 33.70 -25.49 5.46
CA GLY A 541 33.72 -24.79 6.73
C GLY A 541 34.54 -23.51 6.65
N GLY A 542 34.70 -22.84 7.76
CA GLY A 542 35.49 -21.61 7.85
C GLY A 542 34.88 -20.61 8.81
N ALA A 543 35.23 -19.34 8.62
CA ALA A 543 34.71 -18.24 9.43
C ALA A 543 34.62 -16.94 8.63
N LEU A 544 33.59 -16.15 8.91
CA LEU A 544 33.43 -14.78 8.44
C LEU A 544 33.77 -13.81 9.59
N ASP A 545 34.79 -13.01 9.40
CA ASP A 545 35.25 -12.01 10.38
C ASP A 545 34.68 -10.64 10.03
N THR A 546 33.97 -10.06 10.97
CA THR A 546 33.23 -8.81 10.80
C THR A 546 33.54 -7.85 11.95
N PRO A 547 33.24 -6.56 11.86
CA PRO A 547 33.35 -5.62 12.99
C PRO A 547 32.53 -6.00 14.22
N PHE A 548 31.55 -6.91 14.07
CA PHE A 548 30.65 -7.37 15.13
C PHE A 548 31.05 -8.74 15.72
N GLY A 549 32.15 -9.32 15.25
CA GLY A 549 32.66 -10.63 15.70
C GLY A 549 32.88 -11.60 14.57
N GLN A 550 33.36 -12.79 14.94
CA GLN A 550 33.65 -13.91 14.03
C GLN A 550 32.47 -14.88 14.02
N PHE A 551 31.98 -15.22 12.83
CA PHE A 551 30.84 -16.11 12.63
C PHE A 551 31.22 -17.35 11.83
N PRO A 552 30.80 -18.55 12.24
CA PRO A 552 31.17 -19.79 11.57
C PRO A 552 30.46 -19.96 10.22
N VAL A 553 31.21 -20.40 9.21
CA VAL A 553 30.66 -20.94 7.96
C VAL A 553 30.20 -22.37 8.27
N ILE A 554 28.88 -22.59 8.19
CA ILE A 554 28.24 -23.86 8.57
C ILE A 554 28.02 -24.82 7.40
N GLY A 555 28.27 -24.36 6.18
CA GLY A 555 28.14 -25.17 4.97
C GLY A 555 28.28 -24.35 3.71
N GLY A 556 28.23 -25.03 2.56
CA GLY A 556 28.26 -24.40 1.25
C GLY A 556 28.30 -25.40 0.11
N THR A 557 28.11 -24.90 -1.10
CA THR A 557 28.17 -25.67 -2.36
C THR A 557 28.99 -24.93 -3.40
N VAL A 558 29.68 -25.68 -4.25
CA VAL A 558 30.42 -25.17 -5.42
C VAL A 558 29.95 -25.93 -6.63
N ASN A 559 29.38 -25.22 -7.58
CA ASN A 559 28.96 -25.75 -8.87
C ASN A 559 29.65 -24.98 -10.00
N GLY A 560 30.67 -25.55 -10.61
CA GLY A 560 31.51 -24.81 -11.54
C GLY A 560 32.18 -23.62 -10.83
N ASN A 561 31.94 -22.41 -11.31
CA ASN A 561 32.45 -21.18 -10.68
C ASN A 561 31.46 -20.56 -9.67
N ASP A 562 30.28 -21.12 -9.50
CA ASP A 562 29.28 -20.60 -8.55
C ASP A 562 29.53 -21.14 -7.15
N VAL A 563 29.72 -20.25 -6.19
CA VAL A 563 29.99 -20.51 -4.79
C VAL A 563 28.81 -20.04 -3.96
N LYS A 564 28.26 -20.90 -3.11
CA LYS A 564 27.26 -20.54 -2.11
C LYS A 564 27.75 -21.01 -0.74
N LEU A 565 27.76 -20.10 0.23
CA LEU A 565 28.15 -20.39 1.62
C LEU A 565 27.02 -19.96 2.55
N GLN A 566 26.89 -20.67 3.65
CA GLN A 566 25.98 -20.37 4.75
C GLN A 566 26.78 -20.04 6.00
N VAL A 567 26.50 -18.89 6.59
CA VAL A 567 27.15 -18.41 7.82
C VAL A 567 26.07 -18.26 8.88
N LYS A 568 26.37 -18.69 10.10
CA LYS A 568 25.49 -18.56 11.24
C LYS A 568 25.97 -17.42 12.14
N ALA A 569 25.21 -16.33 12.18
CA ALA A 569 25.48 -15.19 13.03
C ALA A 569 24.51 -15.16 14.22
N THR A 570 24.93 -14.53 15.33
CA THR A 570 24.06 -14.30 16.48
C THR A 570 24.11 -12.82 16.82
N ARG A 571 22.94 -12.15 16.87
CA ARG A 571 22.81 -10.75 17.24
C ARG A 571 21.77 -10.64 18.36
N GLU A 572 22.15 -10.05 19.49
CA GLU A 572 21.26 -9.81 20.65
C GLU A 572 20.52 -11.07 21.16
N GLY A 573 21.15 -12.27 20.95
CA GLY A 573 20.57 -13.55 21.37
C GLY A 573 19.74 -14.28 20.31
N GLU A 574 19.43 -13.64 19.18
CA GLU A 574 18.73 -14.25 18.04
C GLU A 574 19.74 -14.81 17.01
N GLN A 575 19.44 -16.00 16.48
CA GLN A 575 20.23 -16.62 15.42
C GLN A 575 19.80 -16.08 14.06
N ILE A 576 20.75 -15.58 13.28
CA ILE A 576 20.56 -15.04 11.94
C ILE A 576 21.33 -15.90 10.95
N GLU A 577 20.66 -16.37 9.91
CA GLU A 577 21.32 -17.04 8.79
C GLU A 577 21.73 -16.01 7.73
N VAL A 578 22.99 -16.07 7.33
CA VAL A 578 23.58 -15.21 6.30
C VAL A 578 24.04 -16.08 5.13
N GLY A 579 23.46 -15.84 3.96
CA GLY A 579 23.87 -16.48 2.71
C GLY A 579 24.90 -15.63 1.96
N ILE A 580 26.00 -16.22 1.53
CA ILE A 580 26.99 -15.59 0.63
C ILE A 580 26.96 -16.35 -0.69
N ALA A 581 26.51 -15.71 -1.76
CA ALA A 581 26.46 -16.30 -3.09
C ALA A 581 27.33 -15.49 -4.05
N GLY A 582 28.30 -16.12 -4.70
CA GLY A 582 29.23 -15.42 -5.59
C GLY A 582 29.76 -16.29 -6.73
N LYS A 583 30.32 -15.63 -7.73
CA LYS A 583 30.97 -16.25 -8.87
C LYS A 583 32.47 -16.05 -8.77
N LEU A 584 33.20 -17.17 -8.77
CA LEU A 584 34.65 -17.20 -8.69
C LEU A 584 35.27 -16.97 -10.09
N ASP A 585 36.24 -16.08 -10.16
CA ASP A 585 37.06 -15.83 -11.36
C ASP A 585 38.52 -15.70 -10.92
N GLY A 586 39.25 -16.84 -10.99
CA GLY A 586 40.62 -16.91 -10.52
C GLY A 586 40.76 -16.65 -9.01
N GLU A 587 41.47 -15.57 -8.65
CA GLU A 587 41.70 -15.12 -7.26
C GLU A 587 40.65 -14.06 -6.83
N THR A 588 39.60 -13.84 -7.62
CA THR A 588 38.53 -12.88 -7.32
C THR A 588 37.17 -13.55 -7.27
N MET A 589 36.26 -13.03 -6.44
CA MET A 589 34.88 -13.47 -6.39
C MET A 589 33.96 -12.25 -6.29
N LYS A 590 32.87 -12.25 -7.04
CA LYS A 590 31.84 -11.21 -6.98
C LYS A 590 30.48 -11.85 -6.72
N GLY A 591 29.66 -11.20 -5.92
CA GLY A 591 28.35 -11.77 -5.58
C GLY A 591 27.56 -10.93 -4.60
N GLN A 592 26.64 -11.61 -3.91
CA GLN A 592 25.70 -10.98 -2.99
C GLN A 592 25.72 -11.68 -1.62
N ILE A 593 25.52 -10.89 -0.58
CA ILE A 593 25.27 -11.36 0.78
C ILE A 593 23.80 -11.09 1.09
N THR A 594 23.11 -12.15 1.52
CA THR A 594 21.68 -12.13 1.87
C THR A 594 21.48 -12.48 3.33
N SER A 595 20.50 -11.88 3.99
CA SER A 595 20.14 -12.18 5.37
C SER A 595 18.68 -11.80 5.63
N SER A 596 18.06 -12.43 6.63
CA SER A 596 16.76 -11.99 7.16
C SER A 596 16.82 -10.67 7.95
N ALA A 597 18.02 -10.29 8.41
CA ALA A 597 18.22 -9.14 9.31
C ALA A 597 18.66 -7.84 8.60
N PHE A 598 19.08 -7.91 7.32
CA PHE A 598 19.51 -6.73 6.55
C PHE A 598 19.27 -6.95 5.04
N PRO A 599 19.15 -5.85 4.26
CA PRO A 599 18.97 -5.93 2.81
C PRO A 599 20.12 -6.66 2.13
N THR A 600 19.83 -7.33 1.01
CA THR A 600 20.85 -7.94 0.15
C THR A 600 21.87 -6.87 -0.29
N VAL A 601 23.16 -7.16 -0.11
CA VAL A 601 24.25 -6.27 -0.46
C VAL A 601 25.23 -6.95 -1.41
N ASP A 602 25.77 -6.20 -2.34
CA ASP A 602 26.79 -6.69 -3.27
C ASP A 602 28.17 -6.69 -2.62
N PHE A 603 28.99 -7.70 -2.95
CA PHE A 603 30.37 -7.76 -2.54
C PHE A 603 31.34 -8.08 -3.69
N THR A 604 32.56 -7.65 -3.51
CA THR A 604 33.72 -8.14 -4.26
C THR A 604 34.72 -8.72 -3.29
N ALA A 605 35.28 -9.87 -3.61
CA ALA A 605 36.28 -10.51 -2.76
C ALA A 605 37.55 -10.78 -3.55
N LYS A 606 38.70 -10.65 -2.89
CA LYS A 606 40.01 -11.00 -3.41
C LYS A 606 40.71 -11.94 -2.44
N LYS A 607 41.31 -13.03 -2.99
CA LYS A 607 42.05 -14.00 -2.20
C LYS A 607 43.32 -13.38 -1.67
N GLU A 608 43.58 -13.57 -0.37
CA GLU A 608 44.86 -13.16 0.26
C GLU A 608 45.93 -14.14 -0.15
N ARG A 609 47.10 -13.67 -0.60
CA ARG A 609 48.24 -14.51 -1.04
C ARG A 609 49.03 -15.03 0.15
#